data_b2a56e8809882fe738fa96f4741b2b9b
#
_entry.id   b2a56e8809882fe738fa96f4741b2b9b
#
_cell.length_a   1.000
_cell.length_b   1.000
_cell.length_c   1.000
_cell.angle_alpha   90.00
_cell.angle_beta   90.00
_cell.angle_gamma   90.00
#
_symmetry.space_group_name_H-M   'P 1'
#
loop_
_entity.id
_entity.type
_entity.pdbx_description
1 polymer ?
#
loop_
_entity_poly.entity_id
_entity_poly.type
_entity_poly.pdbx_seq_one_letter_code
_entity_poly.pdbx_strand_id
1 'polypeptide(L)'
;MSQYKRNLRKKKWMKFKWILVCTFKGVKARNRYLKKNHIFAQYGENNLFQPMKLPNAPQLIKIHNNVKVAADVTFYEHDAINGMLSVIDGKRYQMHGSCIEIFDNSFIGGHSIIIGNVSIGPNAIVAAGSVVTKDVAPGTIVGGNPAKVIGSFEKLHEKRKMTECGETLVYDPRDRADELWEQFYASLKK
;
A
#
# COMPACT_ATOMS: atom_id res chain seq x y z
N MET A 1 -6.19 23.82 26.98
CA MET A 1 -5.41 23.26 25.84
C MET A 1 -6.30 23.28 24.63
N SER A 2 -5.88 23.89 23.49
CA SER A 2 -6.73 24.04 22.31
C SER A 2 -7.12 22.66 21.71
N GLN A 3 -8.27 22.59 21.05
CA GLN A 3 -8.76 21.40 20.34
C GLN A 3 -7.69 20.85 19.37
N TYR A 4 -6.96 21.73 18.71
CA TYR A 4 -5.85 21.40 17.83
C TYR A 4 -4.75 20.59 18.56
N LYS A 5 -4.28 21.05 19.72
CA LYS A 5 -3.26 20.35 20.50
C LYS A 5 -3.73 18.96 20.97
N ARG A 6 -5.01 18.83 21.34
CA ARG A 6 -5.62 17.53 21.69
C ARG A 6 -5.61 16.57 20.51
N ASN A 7 -6.00 17.02 19.33
CA ASN A 7 -6.02 16.22 18.13
C ASN A 7 -4.61 15.78 17.71
N LEU A 8 -3.62 16.66 17.81
CA LEU A 8 -2.23 16.35 17.52
C LEU A 8 -1.66 15.29 18.48
N ARG A 9 -1.96 15.38 19.78
CA ARG A 9 -1.56 14.36 20.77
C ARG A 9 -2.21 13.03 20.50
N LYS A 10 -3.51 12.99 20.19
CA LYS A 10 -4.21 11.74 19.78
C LYS A 10 -3.54 11.10 18.56
N LYS A 11 -3.22 11.90 17.53
CA LYS A 11 -2.56 11.43 16.31
C LYS A 11 -1.18 10.85 16.59
N LYS A 12 -0.36 11.53 17.41
CA LYS A 12 0.97 11.00 17.80
C LYS A 12 0.87 9.71 18.59
N TRP A 13 -0.05 9.62 19.55
CA TRP A 13 -0.29 8.44 20.36
C TRP A 13 -0.80 7.25 19.52
N MET A 14 -1.66 7.50 18.56
CA MET A 14 -2.14 6.49 17.61
C MET A 14 -0.99 5.93 16.76
N LYS A 15 -0.10 6.79 16.21
CA LYS A 15 1.08 6.36 15.46
C LYS A 15 2.05 5.54 16.33
N PHE A 16 2.27 5.94 17.56
CA PHE A 16 3.10 5.17 18.50
C PHE A 16 2.52 3.77 18.77
N LYS A 17 1.24 3.69 19.09
CA LYS A 17 0.55 2.39 19.28
C LYS A 17 0.62 1.52 18.02
N TRP A 18 0.50 2.12 16.85
CA TRP A 18 0.64 1.40 15.59
C TRP A 18 2.01 0.73 15.45
N ILE A 19 3.09 1.43 15.76
CA ILE A 19 4.46 0.85 15.74
C ILE A 19 4.54 -0.35 16.68
N LEU A 20 4.02 -0.25 17.90
CA LEU A 20 3.99 -1.39 18.84
C LEU A 20 3.20 -2.58 18.29
N VAL A 21 2.04 -2.32 17.65
CA VAL A 21 1.26 -3.36 17.00
C VAL A 21 2.04 -4.00 15.84
N CYS A 22 2.77 -3.22 15.05
CA CYS A 22 3.60 -3.73 13.97
C CYS A 22 4.77 -4.58 14.47
N THR A 23 5.38 -4.20 15.58
CA THR A 23 6.57 -4.88 16.13
C THR A 23 6.21 -6.19 16.82
N PHE A 24 5.14 -6.19 17.61
CA PHE A 24 4.84 -7.31 18.54
C PHE A 24 3.63 -8.16 18.13
N LYS A 25 2.89 -7.81 17.10
CA LYS A 25 1.65 -8.49 16.74
C LYS A 25 1.60 -8.85 15.25
N GLY A 26 0.95 -9.97 14.96
CA GLY A 26 0.75 -10.45 13.59
C GLY A 26 -0.32 -9.66 12.81
N VAL A 27 -0.47 -10.04 11.54
CA VAL A 27 -1.35 -9.37 10.55
C VAL A 27 -2.81 -9.22 11.04
N LYS A 28 -3.38 -10.25 11.65
CA LYS A 28 -4.77 -10.19 12.19
C LYS A 28 -4.94 -9.06 13.21
N ALA A 29 -3.97 -8.86 14.08
CA ALA A 29 -4.02 -7.79 15.08
C ALA A 29 -3.80 -6.40 14.45
N ARG A 30 -2.94 -6.31 13.43
CA ARG A 30 -2.76 -5.07 12.64
C ARG A 30 -4.07 -4.65 11.97
N ASN A 31 -4.72 -5.56 11.25
CA ASN A 31 -6.00 -5.29 10.60
C ASN A 31 -7.09 -4.87 11.61
N ARG A 32 -7.18 -5.58 12.75
CA ARG A 32 -8.09 -5.22 13.84
C ARG A 32 -7.82 -3.81 14.37
N TYR A 33 -6.55 -3.44 14.53
CA TYR A 33 -6.17 -2.10 14.98
C TYR A 33 -6.60 -1.02 14.00
N LEU A 34 -6.34 -1.20 12.70
CA LEU A 34 -6.71 -0.26 11.63
C LEU A 34 -8.23 -0.04 11.58
N LYS A 35 -9.02 -1.13 11.64
CA LYS A 35 -10.49 -1.07 11.65
C LYS A 35 -11.05 -0.40 12.91
N LYS A 36 -10.65 -0.90 14.09
CA LYS A 36 -11.16 -0.40 15.38
C LYS A 36 -10.92 1.09 15.59
N ASN A 37 -9.81 1.61 15.06
CA ASN A 37 -9.45 3.02 15.23
C ASN A 37 -9.86 3.89 14.05
N HIS A 38 -10.59 3.34 13.06
CA HIS A 38 -11.03 4.07 11.85
C HIS A 38 -9.88 4.89 11.25
N ILE A 39 -8.72 4.21 11.01
CA ILE A 39 -7.50 4.89 10.56
C ILE A 39 -7.68 5.45 9.16
N PHE A 40 -8.22 4.65 8.24
CA PHE A 40 -8.52 5.02 6.86
C PHE A 40 -9.98 5.48 6.71
N ALA A 41 -10.30 6.19 5.63
CA ALA A 41 -11.69 6.52 5.28
C ALA A 41 -12.53 5.27 5.10
N GLN A 42 -11.93 4.23 4.50
CA GLN A 42 -12.48 2.88 4.38
C GLN A 42 -11.36 1.86 4.52
N TYR A 43 -11.64 0.75 5.20
CA TYR A 43 -10.72 -0.40 5.29
C TYR A 43 -11.51 -1.70 5.27
N GLY A 44 -11.46 -2.39 4.14
CA GLY A 44 -12.23 -3.61 3.86
C GLY A 44 -11.73 -4.87 4.57
N GLU A 45 -12.19 -6.01 4.08
CA GLU A 45 -11.87 -7.34 4.62
C GLU A 45 -10.70 -8.01 3.90
N ASN A 46 -10.09 -9.02 4.53
CA ASN A 46 -9.00 -9.84 3.99
C ASN A 46 -7.77 -9.04 3.53
N ASN A 47 -7.55 -7.86 4.10
CA ASN A 47 -6.43 -7.01 3.74
C ASN A 47 -5.13 -7.44 4.45
N LEU A 48 -4.00 -7.09 3.82
CA LEU A 48 -2.68 -7.10 4.42
C LEU A 48 -2.10 -5.69 4.33
N PHE A 49 -1.76 -5.07 5.45
CA PHE A 49 -1.09 -3.77 5.48
C PHE A 49 0.22 -3.90 6.26
N GLN A 50 1.34 -3.91 5.54
CA GLN A 50 2.66 -4.11 6.12
C GLN A 50 3.42 -2.82 6.47
N PRO A 51 3.13 -1.63 5.87
CA PRO A 51 3.90 -0.43 6.18
C PRO A 51 3.89 -0.12 7.68
N MET A 52 5.08 0.10 8.25
CA MET A 52 5.20 0.51 9.66
C MET A 52 4.86 1.98 9.88
N LYS A 53 5.01 2.79 8.85
CA LYS A 53 4.65 4.22 8.88
C LYS A 53 3.24 4.40 8.34
N LEU A 54 2.34 4.93 9.16
CA LEU A 54 1.01 5.34 8.69
C LEU A 54 1.11 6.60 7.84
N PRO A 55 0.24 6.74 6.81
CA PRO A 55 0.08 7.98 6.05
C PRO A 55 -0.16 9.19 6.96
N ASN A 56 0.07 10.38 6.45
CA ASN A 56 -0.14 11.60 7.24
C ASN A 56 -1.62 11.97 7.37
N ALA A 57 -2.39 11.77 6.31
CA ALA A 57 -3.84 11.96 6.28
C ALA A 57 -4.57 10.70 5.79
N PRO A 58 -4.52 9.58 6.55
CA PRO A 58 -5.10 8.31 6.11
C PRO A 58 -6.60 8.37 5.87
N GLN A 59 -7.28 9.41 6.37
CA GLN A 59 -8.70 9.68 6.09
C GLN A 59 -8.96 10.09 4.62
N LEU A 60 -7.91 10.37 3.84
CA LEU A 60 -7.98 10.59 2.40
C LEU A 60 -7.74 9.30 1.60
N ILE A 61 -7.62 8.16 2.27
CA ILE A 61 -7.33 6.88 1.63
C ILE A 61 -8.45 5.89 1.92
N LYS A 62 -8.96 5.27 0.85
CA LYS A 62 -9.85 4.11 0.92
C LYS A 62 -9.13 2.85 0.45
N ILE A 63 -9.25 1.80 1.22
CA ILE A 63 -8.72 0.47 0.90
C ILE A 63 -9.88 -0.52 0.95
N HIS A 64 -10.23 -1.09 -0.20
CA HIS A 64 -11.34 -2.04 -0.33
C HIS A 64 -10.95 -3.44 0.17
N ASN A 65 -11.56 -4.50 -0.37
CA ASN A 65 -11.35 -5.86 0.12
C ASN A 65 -10.19 -6.55 -0.59
N ASN A 66 -9.56 -7.50 0.10
CA ASN A 66 -8.49 -8.34 -0.43
C ASN A 66 -7.32 -7.54 -1.04
N VAL A 67 -7.01 -6.38 -0.47
CA VAL A 67 -5.87 -5.54 -0.87
C VAL A 67 -4.64 -5.93 -0.06
N LYS A 68 -3.52 -6.10 -0.75
CA LYS A 68 -2.22 -6.38 -0.11
C LYS A 68 -1.28 -5.21 -0.34
N VAL A 69 -0.94 -4.50 0.72
CA VAL A 69 0.04 -3.41 0.72
C VAL A 69 1.31 -3.92 1.37
N ALA A 70 2.37 -4.06 0.59
CA ALA A 70 3.66 -4.58 1.04
C ALA A 70 4.42 -3.54 1.90
N ALA A 71 5.55 -3.97 2.46
CA ALA A 71 6.38 -3.12 3.32
C ALA A 71 6.86 -1.85 2.60
N ASP A 72 7.03 -0.79 3.36
CA ASP A 72 7.64 0.48 2.95
C ASP A 72 6.92 1.22 1.80
N VAL A 73 5.67 0.84 1.50
CA VAL A 73 4.82 1.63 0.61
C VAL A 73 4.51 2.98 1.26
N THR A 74 4.70 4.05 0.50
CA THR A 74 4.48 5.43 0.94
C THR A 74 3.33 6.06 0.18
N PHE A 75 2.43 6.75 0.90
CA PHE A 75 1.31 7.49 0.34
C PHE A 75 1.54 8.99 0.53
N TYR A 76 1.39 9.76 -0.54
CA TYR A 76 1.46 11.22 -0.54
C TYR A 76 0.09 11.80 -0.88
N GLU A 77 -0.71 12.03 0.13
CA GLU A 77 -2.08 12.53 0.05
C GLU A 77 -2.17 14.07 0.13
N HIS A 78 -1.05 14.75 0.31
CA HIS A 78 -0.95 16.22 0.31
C HIS A 78 0.50 16.64 0.13
N ASP A 79 0.70 17.91 -0.23
CA ASP A 79 1.99 18.56 -0.33
C ASP A 79 2.08 19.81 0.58
N ALA A 80 3.19 20.52 0.51
CA ALA A 80 3.41 21.77 1.26
C ALA A 80 3.70 22.97 0.30
N ILE A 81 3.38 22.82 -0.97
CA ILE A 81 3.64 23.83 -2.02
C ILE A 81 2.94 25.15 -1.70
N ASN A 82 1.72 25.08 -1.13
CA ASN A 82 0.98 26.25 -0.67
C ASN A 82 1.77 27.15 0.28
N GLY A 83 2.61 26.56 1.15
CA GLY A 83 3.47 27.33 2.07
C GLY A 83 4.54 28.12 1.33
N MET A 84 5.17 27.49 0.33
CA MET A 84 6.17 28.14 -0.53
C MET A 84 5.55 29.30 -1.33
N LEU A 85 4.43 29.07 -2.01
CA LEU A 85 3.73 30.07 -2.79
C LEU A 85 3.24 31.23 -1.90
N SER A 86 2.81 30.95 -0.67
CA SER A 86 2.38 31.97 0.28
C SER A 86 3.50 32.95 0.63
N VAL A 87 4.74 32.48 0.72
CA VAL A 87 5.90 33.33 0.98
C VAL A 87 6.25 34.17 -0.25
N ILE A 88 6.20 33.59 -1.45
CA ILE A 88 6.50 34.28 -2.71
C ILE A 88 5.54 35.46 -2.94
N ASP A 89 4.24 35.23 -2.74
CA ASP A 89 3.22 36.19 -3.12
C ASP A 89 2.71 37.07 -1.98
N GLY A 90 3.17 36.83 -0.74
CA GLY A 90 2.65 37.49 0.47
C GLY A 90 1.16 37.21 0.73
N LYS A 91 0.61 36.12 0.18
CA LYS A 91 -0.80 35.71 0.25
C LYS A 91 -0.94 34.35 0.95
N ARG A 92 -2.15 33.98 1.35
CA ARG A 92 -2.46 32.67 1.91
C ARG A 92 -3.06 31.76 0.84
N TYR A 93 -2.47 30.60 0.63
CA TYR A 93 -2.96 29.57 -0.25
C TYR A 93 -3.49 28.38 0.54
N GLN A 94 -4.58 27.78 0.05
CA GLN A 94 -5.16 26.56 0.59
C GLN A 94 -4.19 25.39 0.41
N MET A 95 -4.02 24.57 1.46
CA MET A 95 -3.29 23.31 1.36
C MET A 95 -4.01 22.38 0.37
N HIS A 96 -3.27 21.82 -0.57
CA HIS A 96 -3.79 20.84 -1.49
C HIS A 96 -3.82 19.46 -0.84
N GLY A 97 -4.98 18.81 -0.84
CA GLY A 97 -5.19 17.44 -0.37
C GLY A 97 -5.81 16.59 -1.48
N SER A 98 -5.39 15.34 -1.59
CA SER A 98 -5.77 14.44 -2.68
C SER A 98 -6.14 13.06 -2.15
N CYS A 99 -7.22 12.50 -2.67
CA CYS A 99 -7.68 11.17 -2.28
C CYS A 99 -6.94 10.07 -3.03
N ILE A 100 -6.86 8.90 -2.39
CA ILE A 100 -6.34 7.66 -2.98
C ILE A 100 -7.38 6.57 -2.72
N GLU A 101 -7.75 5.83 -3.77
CA GLU A 101 -8.68 4.72 -3.64
C GLU A 101 -8.09 3.45 -4.25
N ILE A 102 -8.01 2.37 -3.44
CA ILE A 102 -7.47 1.08 -3.86
C ILE A 102 -8.59 0.06 -3.81
N PHE A 103 -9.00 -0.41 -4.99
CA PHE A 103 -10.10 -1.33 -5.16
C PHE A 103 -9.72 -2.79 -4.88
N ASP A 104 -10.74 -3.65 -4.90
CA ASP A 104 -10.65 -5.06 -4.54
C ASP A 104 -9.56 -5.81 -5.32
N ASN A 105 -8.97 -6.82 -4.67
CA ASN A 105 -7.99 -7.74 -5.25
C ASN A 105 -6.75 -7.03 -5.82
N SER A 106 -6.30 -5.94 -5.19
CA SER A 106 -5.12 -5.20 -5.65
C SER A 106 -3.90 -5.49 -4.79
N PHE A 107 -2.72 -5.50 -5.43
CA PHE A 107 -1.43 -5.65 -4.77
C PHE A 107 -0.56 -4.42 -5.00
N ILE A 108 -0.03 -3.85 -3.93
CA ILE A 108 0.91 -2.73 -3.97
C ILE A 108 2.26 -3.25 -3.50
N GLY A 109 3.20 -3.36 -4.43
CA GLY A 109 4.56 -3.85 -4.20
C GLY A 109 5.36 -2.95 -3.27
N GLY A 110 6.29 -3.54 -2.53
CA GLY A 110 7.11 -2.86 -1.54
C GLY A 110 7.89 -1.67 -2.12
N HIS A 111 8.17 -0.68 -1.27
CA HIS A 111 8.87 0.56 -1.65
C HIS A 111 8.19 1.40 -2.74
N SER A 112 6.93 1.09 -3.09
CA SER A 112 6.19 1.91 -4.05
C SER A 112 5.73 3.22 -3.42
N ILE A 113 5.62 4.26 -4.25
CA ILE A 113 5.12 5.58 -3.90
C ILE A 113 3.80 5.80 -4.62
N ILE A 114 2.74 6.09 -3.87
CA ILE A 114 1.42 6.41 -4.42
C ILE A 114 1.16 7.90 -4.20
N ILE A 115 1.10 8.64 -5.28
CA ILE A 115 0.79 10.08 -5.26
C ILE A 115 -0.73 10.24 -5.22
N GLY A 116 -1.21 11.25 -4.52
CA GLY A 116 -2.65 11.52 -4.38
C GLY A 116 -3.38 11.80 -5.70
N ASN A 117 -4.69 11.71 -5.66
CA ASN A 117 -5.60 11.85 -6.79
C ASN A 117 -5.47 10.70 -7.80
N VAL A 118 -5.33 9.46 -7.28
CA VAL A 118 -5.29 8.24 -8.10
C VAL A 118 -6.23 7.17 -7.57
N SER A 119 -6.75 6.37 -8.49
CA SER A 119 -7.46 5.12 -8.24
C SER A 119 -6.64 3.91 -8.74
N ILE A 120 -6.67 2.80 -8.01
CA ILE A 120 -5.92 1.58 -8.35
C ILE A 120 -6.86 0.39 -8.39
N GLY A 121 -6.98 -0.24 -9.54
CA GLY A 121 -7.71 -1.47 -9.74
C GLY A 121 -9.19 -1.30 -10.03
N PRO A 122 -10.04 -2.35 -9.83
CA PRO A 122 -9.72 -3.64 -9.18
C PRO A 122 -8.84 -4.59 -10.00
N ASN A 123 -8.40 -5.70 -9.35
CA ASN A 123 -7.54 -6.71 -9.96
C ASN A 123 -6.28 -6.09 -10.57
N ALA A 124 -5.61 -5.20 -9.84
CA ALA A 124 -4.43 -4.48 -10.30
C ALA A 124 -3.20 -4.79 -9.44
N ILE A 125 -2.05 -4.71 -10.06
CA ILE A 125 -0.76 -4.90 -9.39
C ILE A 125 0.13 -3.71 -9.66
N VAL A 126 0.65 -3.11 -8.61
CA VAL A 126 1.75 -2.16 -8.66
C VAL A 126 3.03 -2.92 -8.33
N ALA A 127 3.97 -2.99 -9.28
CA ALA A 127 5.27 -3.62 -9.05
C ALA A 127 6.08 -2.87 -8.00
N ALA A 128 6.95 -3.59 -7.28
CA ALA A 128 7.79 -2.99 -6.24
C ALA A 128 8.64 -1.82 -6.78
N GLY A 129 8.88 -0.80 -5.95
CA GLY A 129 9.69 0.37 -6.31
C GLY A 129 9.04 1.34 -7.31
N SER A 130 7.75 1.20 -7.59
CA SER A 130 7.05 2.03 -8.58
C SER A 130 6.58 3.36 -8.01
N VAL A 131 6.48 4.39 -8.86
CA VAL A 131 5.88 5.69 -8.54
C VAL A 131 4.59 5.87 -9.34
N VAL A 132 3.44 5.70 -8.67
CA VAL A 132 2.12 5.82 -9.27
C VAL A 132 1.66 7.27 -9.21
N THR A 133 1.51 7.90 -10.37
CA THR A 133 1.12 9.31 -10.55
C THR A 133 -0.20 9.47 -11.33
N LYS A 134 -0.79 8.37 -11.80
CA LYS A 134 -2.04 8.33 -12.58
C LYS A 134 -2.83 7.10 -12.18
N ASP A 135 -4.11 7.09 -12.52
CA ASP A 135 -4.98 5.93 -12.31
C ASP A 135 -4.39 4.65 -12.92
N VAL A 136 -4.58 3.57 -12.20
CA VAL A 136 -4.21 2.23 -12.64
C VAL A 136 -5.49 1.51 -13.05
N ALA A 137 -5.62 1.24 -14.33
CA ALA A 137 -6.82 0.61 -14.88
C ALA A 137 -7.06 -0.80 -14.29
N PRO A 138 -8.33 -1.24 -14.17
CA PRO A 138 -8.67 -2.60 -13.77
C PRO A 138 -7.92 -3.66 -14.60
N GLY A 139 -7.51 -4.74 -13.94
CA GLY A 139 -6.87 -5.87 -14.62
C GLY A 139 -5.44 -5.62 -15.12
N THR A 140 -4.79 -4.52 -14.72
CA THR A 140 -3.44 -4.19 -15.21
C THR A 140 -2.35 -4.40 -14.17
N ILE A 141 -1.14 -4.63 -14.67
CA ILE A 141 0.09 -4.58 -13.88
C ILE A 141 0.88 -3.36 -14.33
N VAL A 142 1.22 -2.49 -13.39
CA VAL A 142 2.03 -1.30 -13.66
C VAL A 142 3.35 -1.36 -12.92
N GLY A 143 4.39 -0.71 -13.48
CA GLY A 143 5.71 -0.64 -12.86
C GLY A 143 6.55 0.53 -13.36
N GLY A 144 7.58 0.88 -12.60
CA GLY A 144 8.54 1.93 -12.93
C GLY A 144 8.24 3.30 -12.33
N ASN A 145 9.06 4.29 -12.70
CA ASN A 145 8.95 5.69 -12.28
C ASN A 145 9.02 6.63 -13.50
N PRO A 146 7.91 7.29 -13.89
CA PRO A 146 6.55 7.04 -13.43
C PRO A 146 6.03 5.66 -13.85
N ALA A 147 5.10 5.10 -13.09
CA ALA A 147 4.54 3.78 -13.35
C ALA A 147 3.81 3.74 -14.70
N LYS A 148 4.09 2.70 -15.50
CA LYS A 148 3.47 2.42 -16.80
C LYS A 148 2.97 0.98 -16.81
N VAL A 149 2.00 0.67 -17.67
CA VAL A 149 1.52 -0.70 -17.87
C VAL A 149 2.66 -1.59 -18.37
N ILE A 150 2.92 -2.67 -17.64
CA ILE A 150 3.96 -3.67 -17.95
C ILE A 150 3.39 -5.08 -18.10
N GLY A 151 2.11 -5.27 -17.84
CA GLY A 151 1.48 -6.57 -17.94
C GLY A 151 -0.01 -6.57 -17.66
N SER A 152 -0.58 -7.77 -17.63
CA SER A 152 -1.98 -8.05 -17.37
C SER A 152 -2.11 -8.94 -16.13
N PHE A 153 -3.04 -8.59 -15.24
CA PHE A 153 -3.40 -9.38 -14.06
C PHE A 153 -3.87 -10.77 -14.46
N GLU A 154 -4.71 -10.88 -15.48
CA GLU A 154 -5.25 -12.16 -15.97
C GLU A 154 -4.15 -13.12 -16.40
N LYS A 155 -3.21 -12.64 -17.23
CA LYS A 155 -2.07 -13.47 -17.69
C LYS A 155 -1.22 -13.96 -16.52
N LEU A 156 -0.99 -13.11 -15.53
CA LEU A 156 -0.28 -13.50 -14.32
C LEU A 156 -1.08 -14.51 -13.50
N HIS A 157 -2.38 -14.30 -13.35
CA HIS A 157 -3.27 -15.20 -12.62
C HIS A 157 -3.28 -16.59 -13.24
N GLU A 158 -3.47 -16.71 -14.57
CA GLU A 158 -3.43 -17.99 -15.28
C GLU A 158 -2.08 -18.70 -15.08
N LYS A 159 -0.98 -17.97 -15.21
CA LYS A 159 0.36 -18.54 -14.94
C LYS A 159 0.49 -19.06 -13.51
N ARG A 160 -0.10 -18.38 -12.53
CA ARG A 160 -0.01 -18.75 -11.11
C ARG A 160 -0.94 -19.91 -10.75
N LYS A 161 -2.04 -20.12 -11.47
CA LYS A 161 -2.90 -21.31 -11.29
C LYS A 161 -2.14 -22.62 -11.43
N MET A 162 -1.11 -22.67 -12.27
CA MET A 162 -0.25 -23.86 -12.42
C MET A 162 0.56 -24.19 -11.15
N THR A 163 0.59 -23.30 -10.18
CA THR A 163 1.30 -23.48 -8.90
C THR A 163 0.32 -23.59 -7.73
N GLU A 164 -0.92 -23.98 -7.99
CA GLU A 164 -1.91 -24.23 -6.94
C GLU A 164 -1.47 -25.39 -6.07
N CYS A 165 -1.47 -25.21 -4.75
CA CYS A 165 -0.90 -26.17 -3.79
C CYS A 165 -1.96 -27.05 -3.11
N GLY A 166 -3.24 -26.98 -3.52
CA GLY A 166 -4.32 -27.71 -2.84
C GLY A 166 -4.44 -27.31 -1.37
N GLU A 167 -4.79 -28.27 -0.50
CA GLU A 167 -5.00 -28.02 0.94
C GLU A 167 -3.69 -27.92 1.74
N THR A 168 -2.59 -28.43 1.21
CA THR A 168 -1.30 -28.45 1.90
C THR A 168 -0.47 -27.23 1.54
N LEU A 169 -0.77 -26.09 2.16
CA LEU A 169 0.00 -24.87 2.00
C LEU A 169 1.31 -24.92 2.79
N VAL A 170 2.43 -25.08 2.11
CA VAL A 170 3.74 -24.69 2.67
C VAL A 170 3.86 -23.16 2.47
N TYR A 171 3.58 -22.43 3.52
CA TYR A 171 3.40 -20.99 3.44
C TYR A 171 4.69 -20.19 3.52
N ASP A 172 5.77 -20.77 4.05
CA ASP A 172 7.04 -20.07 4.21
C ASP A 172 8.02 -20.50 3.11
N PRO A 173 8.46 -19.56 2.24
CA PRO A 173 9.46 -19.89 1.22
C PRO A 173 10.76 -20.45 1.82
N ARG A 174 11.06 -20.14 3.09
CA ARG A 174 12.27 -20.65 3.78
C ARG A 174 12.22 -22.15 3.96
N ASP A 175 11.03 -22.74 4.12
CA ASP A 175 10.86 -24.19 4.28
C ASP A 175 11.12 -24.95 2.98
N ARG A 176 11.25 -24.22 1.85
CA ARG A 176 11.54 -24.75 0.51
C ARG A 176 12.80 -24.11 -0.09
N ALA A 177 13.70 -23.59 0.73
CA ALA A 177 14.85 -22.82 0.24
C ALA A 177 15.72 -23.65 -0.73
N ASP A 178 16.04 -24.90 -0.38
CA ASP A 178 16.89 -25.76 -1.20
C ASP A 178 16.26 -26.05 -2.56
N GLU A 179 14.96 -26.42 -2.60
CA GLU A 179 14.21 -26.62 -3.83
C GLU A 179 14.19 -25.35 -4.72
N LEU A 180 14.00 -24.19 -4.11
CA LEU A 180 13.98 -22.92 -4.84
C LEU A 180 15.35 -22.58 -5.43
N TRP A 181 16.44 -22.89 -4.73
CA TRP A 181 17.79 -22.72 -5.26
C TRP A 181 18.09 -23.67 -6.41
N GLU A 182 17.66 -24.94 -6.33
CA GLU A 182 17.78 -25.90 -7.44
C GLU A 182 17.04 -25.40 -8.69
N GLN A 183 15.79 -24.93 -8.52
CA GLN A 183 15.00 -24.35 -9.61
C GLN A 183 15.68 -23.11 -10.23
N PHE A 184 16.25 -22.25 -9.38
CA PHE A 184 16.97 -21.06 -9.83
C PHE A 184 18.17 -21.46 -10.71
N TYR A 185 19.04 -22.35 -10.23
CA TYR A 185 20.21 -22.80 -11.02
C TYR A 185 19.82 -23.57 -12.29
N ALA A 186 18.75 -24.31 -12.27
CA ALA A 186 18.23 -24.97 -13.48
C ALA A 186 17.76 -23.95 -14.53
N SER A 187 17.22 -22.81 -14.10
CA SER A 187 16.77 -21.73 -14.99
C SER A 187 17.92 -20.99 -15.70
N LEU A 188 19.13 -20.95 -15.08
CA LEU A 188 20.30 -20.30 -15.66
C LEU A 188 21.00 -21.12 -16.77
N LYS A 189 20.66 -22.39 -16.89
CA LYS A 189 21.23 -23.30 -17.90
C LYS A 189 20.45 -23.29 -19.24
N LYS A 190 19.43 -22.47 -19.34
CA LYS A 190 18.60 -22.23 -20.55
C LYS A 190 19.01 -20.94 -21.24
#